data_f2b4e343e5490fe27794b9d5d60a12fa
#
_entry.id   f2b4e343e5490fe27794b9d5d60a12fa
#
_cell.length_a   1.000
_cell.length_b   1.000
_cell.length_c   1.000
_cell.angle_alpha   90.00
_cell.angle_beta   90.00
_cell.angle_gamma   90.00
#
_symmetry.space_group_name_H-M   'P 1'
#
loop_
_entity.id
_entity.type
_entity.pdbx_description
1 polymer ?
#
loop_
_entity_poly.entity_id
_entity_poly.type
_entity_poly.pdbx_seq_one_letter_code
_entity_poly.pdbx_strand_id
1 'polypeptide(L)'
;MSEPLDEIVLDSSSPGGTRAIGERLGALLEPGDVVVLEGDLGAGKTTFTQGLARGMGIAEPITSPTFVLARELGIGHAVTPLTHVDAYRVGSLEEWDDLDLDFETTAVVIEWGERVARALPQHRVHVQLEGDGDTRRIHVFAPDRVAHRLVRAMQDSVL
;
A
#
# COMPACT_ATOMS: atom_id res chain seq x y z
N MET A 1 20.35 -9.92 -21.37
CA MET A 1 20.18 -8.63 -20.69
C MET A 1 18.81 -8.61 -20.03
N SER A 2 18.76 -8.52 -18.71
CA SER A 2 17.48 -8.44 -18.02
C SER A 2 16.87 -7.06 -18.23
N GLU A 3 15.57 -7.00 -18.54
CA GLU A 3 14.86 -5.75 -18.59
C GLU A 3 14.80 -5.15 -17.19
N PRO A 4 14.88 -3.81 -17.05
CA PRO A 4 14.73 -3.19 -15.76
C PRO A 4 13.33 -3.47 -15.21
N LEU A 5 13.26 -3.63 -13.88
CA LEU A 5 11.98 -3.72 -13.20
C LEU A 5 11.19 -2.44 -13.43
N ASP A 6 9.87 -2.56 -13.57
CA ASP A 6 9.02 -1.39 -13.45
C ASP A 6 9.11 -0.93 -12.00
N GLU A 7 9.81 0.18 -11.80
CA GLU A 7 10.04 0.72 -10.48
C GLU A 7 10.15 2.23 -10.50
N ILE A 8 9.88 2.83 -9.35
CA ILE A 8 10.15 4.24 -9.12
C ILE A 8 10.67 4.40 -7.69
N VAL A 9 11.69 5.25 -7.54
CA VAL A 9 12.24 5.58 -6.23
C VAL A 9 12.05 7.08 -5.99
N LEU A 10 11.40 7.40 -4.88
CA LEU A 10 11.11 8.79 -4.51
C LEU A 10 11.67 9.05 -3.13
N ASP A 11 12.15 10.28 -2.91
CA ASP A 11 12.62 10.71 -1.60
C ASP A 11 11.63 11.69 -0.98
N SER A 12 11.46 11.56 0.33
CA SER A 12 10.62 12.45 1.14
C SER A 12 11.47 12.98 2.30
N SER A 13 11.35 14.27 2.59
CA SER A 13 12.09 14.91 3.68
C SER A 13 11.21 15.23 4.89
N SER A 14 9.94 14.84 4.87
CA SER A 14 8.99 15.14 5.94
C SER A 14 7.83 14.15 5.93
N PRO A 15 7.11 14.03 7.06
CA PRO A 15 5.85 13.26 7.05
C PRO A 15 4.85 13.76 6.00
N GLY A 16 4.77 15.07 5.80
CA GLY A 16 3.91 15.66 4.77
C GLY A 16 4.29 15.23 3.37
N GLY A 17 5.59 15.14 3.07
CA GLY A 17 6.08 14.63 1.79
C GLY A 17 5.75 13.16 1.60
N THR A 18 5.87 12.34 2.65
CA THR A 18 5.49 10.93 2.60
C THR A 18 3.99 10.77 2.34
N ARG A 19 3.15 11.56 3.00
CA ARG A 19 1.71 11.57 2.73
C ARG A 19 1.39 11.99 1.31
N ALA A 20 2.09 12.98 0.78
CA ALA A 20 1.87 13.45 -0.59
C ALA A 20 2.15 12.35 -1.63
N ILE A 21 3.20 11.57 -1.41
CA ILE A 21 3.52 10.43 -2.28
C ILE A 21 2.44 9.36 -2.17
N GLY A 22 1.99 9.05 -0.95
CA GLY A 22 0.88 8.14 -0.74
C GLY A 22 -0.40 8.60 -1.43
N GLU A 23 -0.68 9.91 -1.36
CA GLU A 23 -1.86 10.52 -2.00
C GLU A 23 -1.85 10.33 -3.52
N ARG A 24 -0.68 10.46 -4.14
CA ARG A 24 -0.54 10.23 -5.58
C ARG A 24 -0.86 8.78 -5.95
N LEU A 25 -0.36 7.81 -5.18
CA LEU A 25 -0.69 6.41 -5.42
C LEU A 25 -2.19 6.15 -5.16
N GLY A 26 -2.72 6.70 -4.08
CA GLY A 26 -4.14 6.53 -3.73
C GLY A 26 -5.08 7.00 -4.84
N ALA A 27 -4.77 8.11 -5.49
CA ALA A 27 -5.58 8.63 -6.59
C ALA A 27 -5.64 7.70 -7.80
N LEU A 28 -4.72 6.76 -7.91
CA LEU A 28 -4.62 5.81 -9.03
C LEU A 28 -5.26 4.45 -8.72
N LEU A 29 -5.59 4.18 -7.45
CA LEU A 29 -6.09 2.87 -7.05
C LEU A 29 -7.50 2.61 -7.55
N GLU A 30 -7.71 1.39 -8.01
CA GLU A 30 -8.98 0.86 -8.49
C GLU A 30 -9.35 -0.39 -7.69
N PRO A 31 -10.64 -0.79 -7.69
CA PRO A 31 -11.02 -2.07 -7.07
C PRO A 31 -10.18 -3.23 -7.63
N GLY A 32 -9.70 -4.08 -6.75
CA GLY A 32 -8.83 -5.20 -7.11
C GLY A 32 -7.35 -4.91 -7.01
N ASP A 33 -6.94 -3.64 -6.89
CA ASP A 33 -5.53 -3.31 -6.70
C ASP A 33 -5.06 -3.73 -5.31
N VAL A 34 -3.83 -4.25 -5.24
CA VAL A 34 -3.21 -4.71 -3.99
C VAL A 34 -1.87 -4.02 -3.81
N VAL A 35 -1.69 -3.38 -2.66
CA VAL A 35 -0.46 -2.69 -2.30
C VAL A 35 0.09 -3.32 -1.02
N VAL A 36 1.34 -3.78 -1.08
CA VAL A 36 2.05 -4.35 0.07
C VAL A 36 3.01 -3.30 0.60
N LEU A 37 2.82 -2.86 1.83
CA LEU A 37 3.71 -1.91 2.49
C LEU A 37 4.76 -2.65 3.31
N GLU A 38 6.00 -2.32 3.07
CA GLU A 38 7.15 -2.90 3.74
C GLU A 38 7.99 -1.80 4.40
N GLY A 39 8.55 -2.10 5.54
CA GLY A 39 9.39 -1.17 6.28
C GLY A 39 9.39 -1.50 7.76
N ASP A 40 10.44 -1.10 8.46
CA ASP A 40 10.56 -1.30 9.90
C ASP A 40 9.53 -0.48 10.66
N LEU A 41 9.35 -0.80 11.93
CA LEU A 41 8.53 0.01 12.83
C LEU A 41 9.03 1.45 12.80
N GLY A 42 8.12 2.39 12.60
CA GLY A 42 8.47 3.80 12.50
C GLY A 42 8.95 4.25 11.12
N ALA A 43 8.94 3.36 10.12
CA ALA A 43 9.37 3.72 8.76
C ALA A 43 8.39 4.64 8.02
N GLY A 44 7.20 4.88 8.57
CA GLY A 44 6.22 5.76 7.94
C GLY A 44 5.09 5.06 7.21
N LYS A 45 4.87 3.77 7.47
CA LYS A 45 3.79 3.00 6.82
C LYS A 45 2.42 3.60 7.10
N THR A 46 2.15 3.98 8.34
CA THR A 46 0.88 4.62 8.72
C THR A 46 0.74 5.98 8.03
N THR A 47 1.81 6.77 8.03
CA THR A 47 1.83 8.09 7.37
C THR A 47 1.56 7.96 5.88
N PHE A 48 2.18 6.98 5.23
CA PHE A 48 1.96 6.69 3.82
C PHE A 48 0.51 6.29 3.56
N THR A 49 -0.04 5.41 4.40
CA THR A 49 -1.43 4.94 4.28
C THR A 49 -2.43 6.07 4.49
N GLN A 50 -2.15 7.01 5.40
CA GLN A 50 -2.97 8.21 5.57
C GLN A 50 -3.06 9.02 4.27
N GLY A 51 -1.92 9.20 3.62
CA GLY A 51 -1.88 9.89 2.33
C GLY A 51 -2.63 9.13 1.26
N LEU A 52 -2.42 7.81 1.19
CA LEU A 52 -3.09 6.94 0.23
C LEU A 52 -4.60 7.04 0.37
N ALA A 53 -5.13 6.95 1.58
CA ALA A 53 -6.57 7.08 1.84
C ALA A 53 -7.10 8.47 1.43
N ARG A 54 -6.32 9.51 1.69
CA ARG A 54 -6.68 10.88 1.29
C ARG A 54 -6.79 10.98 -0.24
N GLY A 55 -5.86 10.38 -0.97
CA GLY A 55 -5.90 10.34 -2.43
C GLY A 55 -7.12 9.59 -2.97
N MET A 56 -7.66 8.66 -2.19
CA MET A 56 -8.88 7.91 -2.51
C MET A 56 -10.16 8.65 -2.12
N GLY A 57 -10.06 9.84 -1.53
CA GLY A 57 -11.22 10.59 -1.07
C GLY A 57 -11.81 10.07 0.23
N ILE A 58 -11.04 9.35 1.02
CA ILE A 58 -11.49 8.77 2.28
C ILE A 58 -11.19 9.74 3.41
N ALA A 59 -12.22 10.16 4.14
CA ALA A 59 -12.10 11.12 5.22
C ALA A 59 -11.91 10.46 6.60
N GLU A 60 -12.13 9.16 6.71
CA GLU A 60 -12.01 8.42 7.95
C GLU A 60 -10.55 8.40 8.44
N PRO A 61 -10.31 8.54 9.75
CA PRO A 61 -8.95 8.49 10.27
C PRO A 61 -8.29 7.12 10.02
N ILE A 62 -7.03 7.16 9.61
CA ILE A 62 -6.21 5.96 9.47
C ILE A 62 -5.34 5.84 10.71
N THR A 63 -5.52 4.77 11.45
CA THR A 63 -4.68 4.41 12.60
C THR A 63 -4.15 3.00 12.39
N SER A 64 -3.02 2.70 13.02
CA SER A 64 -2.50 1.33 12.98
C SER A 64 -3.52 0.40 13.64
N PRO A 65 -3.95 -0.67 12.96
CA PRO A 65 -4.87 -1.63 13.57
C PRO A 65 -4.15 -2.37 14.70
N THR A 66 -4.59 -2.17 15.94
CA THR A 66 -3.97 -2.81 17.11
C THR A 66 -4.68 -4.07 17.54
N PHE A 67 -6.01 -4.09 17.42
CA PHE A 67 -6.84 -5.23 17.84
C PHE A 67 -7.63 -5.82 16.68
N VAL A 68 -7.86 -5.04 15.64
CA VAL A 68 -8.57 -5.47 14.44
C VAL A 68 -7.54 -5.61 13.33
N LEU A 69 -7.41 -6.79 12.76
CA LEU A 69 -6.40 -7.08 11.74
C LEU A 69 -6.72 -6.45 10.39
N ALA A 70 -8.00 -6.18 10.12
CA ALA A 70 -8.44 -5.57 8.88
C ALA A 70 -9.57 -4.57 9.12
N ARG A 71 -9.56 -3.46 8.37
CA ARG A 71 -10.61 -2.45 8.41
C ARG A 71 -10.99 -2.04 7.00
N GLU A 72 -12.29 -1.89 6.75
CA GLU A 72 -12.79 -1.33 5.51
C GLU A 72 -13.11 0.15 5.73
N LEU A 73 -12.65 1.00 4.82
CA LEU A 73 -12.78 2.45 4.91
C LEU A 73 -13.37 2.99 3.61
N GLY A 74 -14.14 4.05 3.71
CA GLY A 74 -14.71 4.69 2.53
C GLY A 74 -15.94 4.00 1.95
N ILE A 75 -16.50 3.02 2.68
CA ILE A 75 -17.69 2.30 2.22
C ILE A 75 -18.86 3.28 2.10
N GLY A 76 -19.49 3.30 0.92
CA GLY A 76 -20.66 4.11 0.65
C GLY A 76 -20.39 5.54 0.21
N HIS A 77 -19.14 6.03 0.28
CA HIS A 77 -18.81 7.40 -0.14
C HIS A 77 -17.59 7.52 -1.06
N ALA A 78 -16.62 6.64 -0.95
CA ALA A 78 -15.47 6.66 -1.84
C ALA A 78 -15.76 5.89 -3.13
N VAL A 79 -15.21 6.34 -4.25
CA VAL A 79 -15.33 5.64 -5.54
C VAL A 79 -14.72 4.25 -5.43
N THR A 80 -13.54 4.17 -4.79
CA THR A 80 -12.90 2.90 -4.48
C THR A 80 -12.71 2.84 -2.97
N PRO A 81 -13.44 1.99 -2.26
CA PRO A 81 -13.18 1.78 -0.83
C PRO A 81 -11.84 1.11 -0.59
N LEU A 82 -11.28 1.30 0.59
CA LEU A 82 -9.99 0.76 1.00
C LEU A 82 -10.17 -0.32 2.06
N THR A 83 -9.51 -1.46 1.85
CA THR A 83 -9.32 -2.46 2.92
C THR A 83 -7.89 -2.32 3.43
N HIS A 84 -7.73 -1.94 4.68
CA HIS A 84 -6.43 -1.77 5.34
C HIS A 84 -6.18 -2.93 6.29
N VAL A 85 -5.11 -3.67 6.04
CA VAL A 85 -4.79 -4.91 6.77
C VAL A 85 -3.42 -4.79 7.41
N ASP A 86 -3.31 -5.27 8.65
CA ASP A 86 -2.03 -5.50 9.31
C ASP A 86 -1.81 -7.00 9.45
N ALA A 87 -0.90 -7.56 8.67
CA ALA A 87 -0.60 -8.99 8.68
C ALA A 87 0.46 -9.37 9.72
N TYR A 88 0.96 -8.44 10.52
CA TYR A 88 2.01 -8.71 11.50
C TYR A 88 1.62 -9.83 12.48
N ARG A 89 0.35 -9.85 12.90
CA ARG A 89 -0.16 -10.83 13.86
C ARG A 89 -0.84 -12.04 13.24
N VAL A 90 -0.86 -12.12 11.92
CA VAL A 90 -1.41 -13.28 11.23
C VAL A 90 -0.43 -14.43 11.39
N GLY A 91 -0.84 -15.51 12.03
CA GLY A 91 0.02 -16.63 12.38
C GLY A 91 0.04 -17.75 11.34
N SER A 92 -0.94 -17.77 10.44
CA SER A 92 -1.07 -18.83 9.43
C SER A 92 -1.86 -18.35 8.22
N LEU A 93 -1.76 -19.10 7.11
CA LEU A 93 -2.58 -18.82 5.93
C LEU A 93 -4.07 -19.09 6.20
N GLU A 94 -4.38 -19.99 7.12
CA GLU A 94 -5.76 -20.24 7.54
C GLU A 94 -6.34 -19.00 8.24
N GLU A 95 -5.60 -18.40 9.16
CA GLU A 95 -6.03 -17.15 9.79
C GLU A 95 -6.19 -16.03 8.76
N TRP A 96 -5.31 -15.98 7.76
CA TRP A 96 -5.42 -15.02 6.66
C TRP A 96 -6.73 -15.22 5.90
N ASP A 97 -7.06 -16.45 5.53
CA ASP A 97 -8.29 -16.76 4.81
C ASP A 97 -9.53 -16.39 5.63
N ASP A 98 -9.47 -16.57 6.94
CA ASP A 98 -10.57 -16.25 7.86
C ASP A 98 -10.89 -14.74 7.92
N LEU A 99 -9.98 -13.88 7.50
CA LEU A 99 -10.26 -12.45 7.40
C LEU A 99 -11.29 -12.12 6.32
N ASP A 100 -11.46 -13.01 5.35
CA ASP A 100 -12.44 -12.87 4.26
C ASP A 100 -12.37 -11.50 3.58
N LEU A 101 -11.18 -11.14 3.13
CA LEU A 101 -10.93 -9.83 2.54
C LEU A 101 -11.59 -9.68 1.18
N ASP A 102 -12.10 -8.49 0.89
CA ASP A 102 -12.75 -8.17 -0.38
C ASP A 102 -11.72 -7.64 -1.39
N PHE A 103 -11.20 -8.53 -2.21
CA PHE A 103 -10.28 -8.17 -3.29
C PHE A 103 -10.99 -7.76 -4.58
N GLU A 104 -12.31 -7.79 -4.63
CA GLU A 104 -13.08 -7.48 -5.84
C GLU A 104 -13.57 -6.05 -5.89
N THR A 105 -14.10 -5.54 -4.77
CA THR A 105 -14.75 -4.23 -4.73
C THR A 105 -13.93 -3.16 -4.02
N THR A 106 -12.84 -3.55 -3.33
CA THR A 106 -11.97 -2.61 -2.64
C THR A 106 -10.54 -2.68 -3.19
N ALA A 107 -9.77 -1.63 -2.97
CA ALA A 107 -8.32 -1.70 -3.06
C ALA A 107 -7.80 -2.17 -1.69
N VAL A 108 -6.79 -3.02 -1.66
CA VAL A 108 -6.29 -3.63 -0.42
C VAL A 108 -4.87 -3.15 -0.17
N VAL A 109 -4.62 -2.60 1.02
CA VAL A 109 -3.28 -2.21 1.48
C VAL A 109 -2.91 -3.10 2.67
N ILE A 110 -1.78 -3.77 2.58
CA ILE A 110 -1.36 -4.78 3.55
C ILE A 110 -0.01 -4.38 4.14
N GLU A 111 0.03 -4.11 5.43
CA GLU A 111 1.27 -3.94 6.17
C GLU A 111 1.78 -5.33 6.58
N TRP A 112 3.09 -5.54 6.49
CA TRP A 112 3.73 -6.82 6.79
C TRP A 112 3.26 -7.96 5.86
N GLY A 113 2.96 -7.60 4.60
CA GLY A 113 2.41 -8.56 3.64
C GLY A 113 3.38 -9.70 3.27
N GLU A 114 4.67 -9.56 3.53
CA GLU A 114 5.65 -10.62 3.30
C GLU A 114 5.33 -11.90 4.08
N ARG A 115 4.61 -11.79 5.20
CA ARG A 115 4.17 -12.96 5.97
C ARG A 115 3.13 -13.80 5.23
N VAL A 116 2.37 -13.18 4.35
CA VAL A 116 1.27 -13.83 3.63
C VAL A 116 1.47 -13.76 2.12
N ALA A 117 2.70 -13.52 1.66
CA ALA A 117 3.01 -13.27 0.25
C ALA A 117 2.49 -14.37 -0.68
N ARG A 118 2.50 -15.64 -0.24
CA ARG A 118 2.04 -16.77 -1.04
C ARG A 118 0.53 -16.74 -1.30
N ALA A 119 -0.23 -16.06 -0.44
CA ALA A 119 -1.68 -15.96 -0.57
C ALA A 119 -2.11 -14.71 -1.32
N LEU A 120 -1.18 -13.83 -1.71
CA LEU A 120 -1.51 -12.57 -2.35
C LEU A 120 -1.59 -12.71 -3.87
N PRO A 121 -2.44 -11.90 -4.53
CA PRO A 121 -2.45 -11.85 -5.99
C PRO A 121 -1.09 -11.49 -6.56
N GLN A 122 -0.75 -12.06 -7.72
CA GLN A 122 0.53 -11.78 -8.38
C GLN A 122 0.62 -10.35 -8.91
N HIS A 123 -0.49 -9.74 -9.23
CA HIS A 123 -0.53 -8.37 -9.80
C HIS A 123 -0.39 -7.27 -8.74
N ARG A 124 0.18 -7.59 -7.59
CA ARG A 124 0.37 -6.63 -6.49
C ARG A 124 1.55 -5.69 -6.75
N VAL A 125 1.52 -4.57 -6.05
CA VAL A 125 2.61 -3.59 -6.03
C VAL A 125 3.20 -3.56 -4.63
N HIS A 126 4.52 -3.53 -4.54
CA HIS A 126 5.23 -3.37 -3.28
C HIS A 126 5.67 -1.92 -3.11
N VAL A 127 5.51 -1.41 -1.90
CA VAL A 127 6.01 -0.09 -1.50
C VAL A 127 6.92 -0.31 -0.29
N GLN A 128 8.22 -0.07 -0.48
CA GLN A 128 9.21 -0.19 0.58
C GLN A 128 9.56 1.20 1.09
N LEU A 129 9.46 1.39 2.39
CA LEU A 129 9.83 2.64 3.05
C LEU A 129 11.05 2.39 3.93
N GLU A 130 12.09 3.19 3.73
CA GLU A 130 13.26 3.17 4.59
C GLU A 130 13.74 4.59 4.84
N GLY A 131 14.39 4.81 5.95
CA GLY A 131 14.93 6.12 6.27
C GLY A 131 15.16 6.33 7.74
N ASP A 132 15.71 7.50 8.06
CA ASP A 132 16.08 7.88 9.39
C ASP A 132 15.57 9.31 9.65
N GLY A 133 15.10 9.56 10.87
CA GLY A 133 14.51 10.85 11.20
C GLY A 133 13.25 11.12 10.36
N ASP A 134 13.21 12.27 9.70
CA ASP A 134 12.09 12.68 8.87
C ASP A 134 12.26 12.31 7.39
N THR A 135 13.45 11.84 6.99
CA THR A 135 13.70 11.49 5.60
C THR A 135 13.29 10.06 5.32
N ARG A 136 12.69 9.85 4.13
CA ARG A 136 12.27 8.51 3.69
C ARG A 136 12.64 8.32 2.23
N ARG A 137 13.11 7.12 1.92
CA ARG A 137 13.22 6.64 0.55
C ARG A 137 12.07 5.67 0.32
N ILE A 138 11.31 5.92 -0.72
CA ILE A 138 10.10 5.16 -1.02
C ILE A 138 10.29 4.49 -2.37
N HIS A 139 10.35 3.17 -2.36
CA HIS A 139 10.57 2.36 -3.55
C HIS A 139 9.27 1.64 -3.90
N VAL A 140 8.71 1.94 -5.07
CA VAL A 140 7.47 1.34 -5.57
C VAL A 140 7.83 0.44 -6.75
N PHE A 141 7.46 -0.83 -6.68
CA PHE A 141 7.83 -1.80 -7.72
C PHE A 141 6.87 -2.98 -7.78
N ALA A 142 6.84 -3.64 -8.95
CA ALA A 142 6.12 -4.91 -9.12
C ALA A 142 7.11 -6.06 -8.88
N PRO A 143 6.79 -7.03 -7.99
CA PRO A 143 7.79 -8.01 -7.54
C PRO A 143 8.27 -8.98 -8.62
N ASP A 144 7.44 -9.32 -9.61
CA ASP A 144 7.75 -10.35 -10.60
C ASP A 144 8.24 -9.78 -11.93
N ARG A 145 8.78 -8.57 -11.93
CA ARG A 145 9.26 -7.88 -13.14
C ARG A 145 8.20 -7.71 -14.22
N VAL A 146 6.94 -7.80 -13.82
CA VAL A 146 5.83 -7.59 -14.74
C VAL A 146 5.54 -6.10 -14.82
N ALA A 147 5.28 -5.62 -16.03
CA ALA A 147 4.82 -4.26 -16.21
C ALA A 147 3.55 -4.05 -15.40
N HIS A 148 3.55 -3.07 -14.51
CA HIS A 148 2.41 -2.80 -13.66
C HIS A 148 1.84 -1.41 -13.91
N ARG A 149 0.53 -1.36 -14.15
CA ARG A 149 -0.19 -0.13 -14.45
C ARG A 149 0.10 0.98 -13.41
N LEU A 150 0.06 0.65 -12.12
CA LEU A 150 0.26 1.62 -11.05
C LEU A 150 1.65 2.21 -11.05
N VAL A 151 2.67 1.37 -11.23
CA VAL A 151 4.06 1.84 -11.25
C VAL A 151 4.28 2.77 -12.43
N ARG A 152 3.78 2.40 -13.61
CA ARG A 152 3.89 3.24 -14.80
C ARG A 152 3.15 4.56 -14.65
N ALA A 153 1.94 4.52 -14.09
CA ALA A 153 1.15 5.73 -13.87
C ALA A 153 1.85 6.67 -12.89
N MET A 154 2.50 6.15 -11.86
CA MET A 154 3.29 6.97 -10.93
C MET A 154 4.52 7.56 -11.62
N GLN A 155 5.20 6.80 -12.47
CA GLN A 155 6.31 7.31 -13.25
C GLN A 155 5.89 8.49 -14.12
N ASP A 156 4.77 8.36 -14.81
CA ASP A 156 4.24 9.41 -15.69
C ASP A 156 3.85 10.66 -14.90
N SER A 157 3.35 10.50 -13.67
CA SER A 157 2.91 11.63 -12.84
C SER A 157 4.06 12.45 -12.25
N VAL A 158 5.30 11.94 -12.28
CA VAL A 158 6.50 12.62 -11.76
C VAL A 158 7.09 13.60 -12.79
N LEU A 159 6.79 13.38 -14.04
CA LEU A 159 7.34 14.17 -15.14
C LEU A 159 6.63 15.53 -15.30
#